data_a29d53fc490cb0c36f31b85a1a2cc286
#
_entry.id   a29d53fc490cb0c36f31b85a1a2cc286
#
_cell.length_a   1.000
_cell.length_b   1.000
_cell.length_c   1.000
_cell.angle_alpha   90.00
_cell.angle_beta   90.00
_cell.angle_gamma   90.00
#
_symmetry.space_group_name_H-M   'P 1'
#
loop_
_entity.id
_entity.type
_entity.pdbx_description
1 polymer ?
#
loop_
_entity_poly.entity_id
_entity_poly.type
_entity_poly.pdbx_seq_one_letter_code
_entity_poly.pdbx_strand_id
1 'polypeptide(L)'
;VKGGLIKGQNIDNMFNQLTLGYHDSIDFNELPIPYACVAEDIVTGKEYDFHQGELATAMRASMAIPGVFTPVRLDSMVLVDGGTINNFPVNVAKRMGADIIIGIDVQSNLKPSSELESTGDILGQLINLMGQDMYEKNLRETDIYIKVNVDGYSAASFTQSAIDTLILRGKEAASKQLPELKVLKQQLGLLENVSV
;
A
#
# COMPACT_ATOMS: atom_id res chain seq x y z
N VAL A 1 19.57 -14.81 -11.88
CA VAL A 1 18.58 -14.25 -10.93
C VAL A 1 17.31 -13.94 -11.73
N LYS A 2 16.21 -14.64 -11.46
CA LYS A 2 14.95 -14.46 -12.20
C LYS A 2 14.15 -13.28 -11.63
N GLY A 3 14.55 -12.04 -11.94
CA GLY A 3 13.73 -10.85 -11.71
C GLY A 3 13.72 -10.23 -10.31
N GLY A 4 14.38 -10.81 -9.30
CA GLY A 4 14.46 -10.25 -7.95
C GLY A 4 15.49 -11.00 -7.09
N LEU A 5 15.97 -10.37 -6.03
CA LEU A 5 16.98 -10.94 -5.11
C LEU A 5 16.35 -11.93 -4.12
N ILE A 6 15.09 -11.72 -3.74
CA ILE A 6 14.36 -12.50 -2.74
C ILE A 6 13.19 -13.19 -3.41
N LYS A 7 13.10 -14.52 -3.27
CA LYS A 7 11.95 -15.30 -3.79
C LYS A 7 10.66 -15.03 -3.03
N GLY A 8 10.74 -14.56 -1.80
CA GLY A 8 9.57 -14.23 -0.98
C GLY A 8 8.94 -15.42 -0.26
N GLN A 9 9.54 -16.61 -0.27
CA GLN A 9 8.93 -17.84 0.30
C GLN A 9 8.46 -17.68 1.76
N ASN A 10 9.22 -16.99 2.59
CA ASN A 10 8.83 -16.74 3.98
C ASN A 10 7.63 -15.80 4.08
N ILE A 11 7.52 -14.86 3.16
CA ILE A 11 6.38 -13.93 3.06
C ILE A 11 5.15 -14.66 2.55
N ASP A 12 5.32 -15.50 1.52
CA ASP A 12 4.25 -16.34 1.00
C ASP A 12 3.69 -17.26 2.12
N ASN A 13 4.57 -17.88 2.90
CA ASN A 13 4.16 -18.70 4.05
C ASN A 13 3.43 -17.88 5.12
N MET A 14 3.92 -16.67 5.43
CA MET A 14 3.27 -15.77 6.38
C MET A 14 1.88 -15.36 5.89
N PHE A 15 1.74 -14.95 4.64
CA PHE A 15 0.44 -14.59 4.07
C PHE A 15 -0.52 -15.76 4.07
N ASN A 16 -0.07 -16.95 3.67
CA ASN A 16 -0.89 -18.16 3.73
C ASN A 16 -1.36 -18.47 5.16
N GLN A 17 -0.52 -18.27 6.17
CA GLN A 17 -0.92 -18.45 7.57
C GLN A 17 -1.93 -17.39 8.03
N LEU A 18 -1.73 -16.12 7.66
CA LEU A 18 -2.63 -15.03 8.04
C LEU A 18 -3.98 -15.10 7.33
N THR A 19 -4.03 -15.74 6.16
CA THR A 19 -5.24 -15.87 5.35
C THR A 19 -5.82 -17.29 5.34
N LEU A 20 -5.52 -18.11 6.37
CA LEU A 20 -5.94 -19.52 6.47
C LEU A 20 -7.44 -19.77 6.26
N GLY A 21 -8.31 -18.81 6.58
CA GLY A 21 -9.74 -18.87 6.31
C GLY A 21 -10.16 -18.47 4.90
N TYR A 22 -9.23 -18.04 4.06
CA TYR A 22 -9.49 -17.37 2.76
C TYR A 22 -8.54 -17.87 1.66
N HIS A 23 -8.25 -19.20 1.62
CA HIS A 23 -7.32 -19.77 0.63
C HIS A 23 -7.95 -20.07 -0.71
N ASP A 24 -9.27 -20.10 -0.77
CA ASP A 24 -9.96 -20.24 -2.05
C ASP A 24 -10.03 -18.89 -2.77
N SER A 25 -10.38 -18.93 -4.05
CA SER A 25 -10.70 -17.71 -4.78
C SER A 25 -12.00 -17.13 -4.23
N ILE A 26 -11.90 -15.94 -3.64
CA ILE A 26 -13.02 -15.23 -3.02
C ILE A 26 -13.22 -13.85 -3.64
N ASP A 27 -14.41 -13.28 -3.49
CA ASP A 27 -14.67 -11.86 -3.72
C ASP A 27 -14.23 -11.05 -2.49
N PHE A 28 -13.29 -10.12 -2.67
CA PHE A 28 -12.77 -9.32 -1.56
C PHE A 28 -13.77 -8.28 -1.04
N ASN A 29 -14.85 -8.03 -1.77
CA ASN A 29 -15.96 -7.21 -1.28
C ASN A 29 -16.79 -7.94 -0.21
N GLU A 30 -16.72 -9.28 -0.15
CA GLU A 30 -17.40 -10.09 0.85
C GLU A 30 -16.58 -10.27 2.14
N LEU A 31 -15.37 -9.74 2.21
CA LEU A 31 -14.60 -9.70 3.45
C LEU A 31 -15.31 -8.82 4.49
N PRO A 32 -15.09 -9.06 5.78
CA PRO A 32 -15.67 -8.23 6.87
C PRO A 32 -15.44 -6.72 6.70
N ILE A 33 -14.30 -6.38 6.07
CA ILE A 33 -14.00 -5.03 5.55
C ILE A 33 -13.66 -5.24 4.08
N PRO A 34 -14.43 -4.65 3.13
CA PRO A 34 -14.13 -4.74 1.71
C PRO A 34 -12.69 -4.32 1.42
N TYR A 35 -12.02 -5.08 0.59
CA TYR A 35 -10.59 -4.91 0.33
C TYR A 35 -10.28 -4.88 -1.17
N ALA A 36 -9.29 -4.09 -1.54
CA ALA A 36 -8.61 -4.19 -2.82
C ALA A 36 -7.13 -3.89 -2.64
N CYS A 37 -6.30 -4.43 -3.49
CA CYS A 37 -4.90 -4.03 -3.60
C CYS A 37 -4.48 -3.90 -5.07
N VAL A 38 -3.46 -3.07 -5.29
CA VAL A 38 -3.02 -2.69 -6.63
C VAL A 38 -1.71 -3.38 -6.94
N ALA A 39 -1.59 -3.88 -8.17
CA ALA A 39 -0.36 -4.31 -8.80
C ALA A 39 -0.22 -3.65 -10.17
N GLU A 40 0.97 -3.71 -10.75
CA GLU A 40 1.18 -3.35 -12.14
C GLU A 40 1.50 -4.59 -12.96
N ASP A 41 0.80 -4.78 -14.09
CA ASP A 41 1.20 -5.76 -15.09
C ASP A 41 2.24 -5.15 -16.04
N ILE A 42 3.49 -5.53 -15.87
CA ILE A 42 4.61 -5.01 -16.69
C ILE A 42 4.63 -5.53 -18.13
N VAL A 43 3.74 -6.45 -18.51
CA VAL A 43 3.56 -6.87 -19.89
C VAL A 43 2.76 -5.82 -20.66
N THR A 44 1.76 -5.24 -20.02
CA THR A 44 0.86 -4.26 -20.62
C THR A 44 1.09 -2.83 -20.14
N GLY A 45 1.83 -2.63 -19.05
CA GLY A 45 2.03 -1.33 -18.39
C GLY A 45 0.75 -0.80 -17.75
N LYS A 46 -0.18 -1.68 -17.35
CA LYS A 46 -1.48 -1.28 -16.78
C LYS A 46 -1.59 -1.62 -15.31
N GLU A 47 -2.33 -0.77 -14.60
CA GLU A 47 -2.81 -1.04 -13.25
C GLU A 47 -3.71 -2.29 -13.25
N TYR A 48 -3.51 -3.15 -12.27
CA TYR A 48 -4.32 -4.31 -12.02
C TYR A 48 -4.84 -4.29 -10.57
N ASP A 49 -6.13 -4.03 -10.43
CA ASP A 49 -6.79 -3.99 -9.12
C ASP A 49 -7.31 -5.37 -8.77
N PHE A 50 -6.77 -5.94 -7.72
CA PHE A 50 -7.29 -7.18 -7.17
C PHE A 50 -8.53 -6.89 -6.32
N HIS A 51 -9.68 -7.40 -6.78
CA HIS A 51 -10.96 -7.39 -6.06
C HIS A 51 -11.46 -8.81 -5.74
N GLN A 52 -10.79 -9.81 -6.29
CA GLN A 52 -11.12 -11.23 -6.13
C GLN A 52 -9.89 -12.10 -6.36
N GLY A 53 -9.99 -13.36 -6.02
CA GLY A 53 -8.94 -14.36 -6.22
C GLY A 53 -8.40 -14.88 -4.89
N GLU A 54 -7.23 -15.49 -4.93
CA GLU A 54 -6.52 -15.92 -3.73
C GLU A 54 -5.89 -14.71 -3.04
N LEU A 55 -6.32 -14.43 -1.81
CA LEU A 55 -5.94 -13.21 -1.08
C LEU A 55 -4.41 -13.13 -0.85
N ALA A 56 -3.77 -14.25 -0.51
CA ALA A 56 -2.32 -14.29 -0.33
C ALA A 56 -1.56 -13.93 -1.62
N THR A 57 -2.01 -14.41 -2.77
CA THR A 57 -1.43 -14.11 -4.08
C THR A 57 -1.60 -12.62 -4.43
N ALA A 58 -2.77 -12.05 -4.20
CA ALA A 58 -3.04 -10.63 -4.43
C ALA A 58 -2.11 -9.74 -3.57
N MET A 59 -2.01 -10.02 -2.27
CA MET A 59 -1.12 -9.31 -1.36
C MET A 59 0.35 -9.44 -1.78
N ARG A 60 0.76 -10.64 -2.21
CA ARG A 60 2.13 -10.91 -2.66
C ARG A 60 2.47 -10.16 -3.94
N ALA A 61 1.52 -10.04 -4.88
CA ALA A 61 1.70 -9.28 -6.11
C ALA A 61 1.84 -7.78 -5.80
N SER A 62 0.96 -7.24 -4.95
CA SER A 62 0.94 -5.84 -4.55
C SER A 62 2.20 -5.35 -3.82
N MET A 63 3.03 -6.26 -3.30
CA MET A 63 4.30 -5.93 -2.65
C MET A 63 5.54 -6.43 -3.41
N ALA A 64 5.39 -6.84 -4.65
CA ALA A 64 6.50 -7.37 -5.46
C ALA A 64 7.41 -6.25 -5.99
N ILE A 65 8.10 -5.54 -5.09
CA ILE A 65 8.97 -4.41 -5.41
C ILE A 65 10.04 -4.84 -6.42
N PRO A 66 10.10 -4.18 -7.61
CA PRO A 66 11.09 -4.49 -8.64
C PRO A 66 12.53 -4.42 -8.10
N GLY A 67 13.34 -5.42 -8.43
CA GLY A 67 14.71 -5.53 -7.94
C GLY A 67 14.86 -6.12 -6.53
N VAL A 68 13.82 -6.11 -5.70
CA VAL A 68 13.82 -6.71 -4.36
C VAL A 68 13.18 -8.09 -4.40
N PHE A 69 11.92 -8.17 -4.79
CA PHE A 69 11.17 -9.43 -4.86
C PHE A 69 10.98 -9.92 -6.29
N THR A 70 10.83 -11.23 -6.43
CA THR A 70 10.45 -11.80 -7.73
C THR A 70 9.01 -11.39 -8.07
N PRO A 71 8.73 -10.99 -9.33
CA PRO A 71 7.37 -10.74 -9.80
C PRO A 71 6.45 -11.95 -9.62
N VAL A 72 5.17 -11.70 -9.42
CA VAL A 72 4.14 -12.73 -9.41
C VAL A 72 3.65 -12.95 -10.84
N ARG A 73 3.58 -14.22 -11.25
CA ARG A 73 3.05 -14.61 -12.56
C ARG A 73 1.65 -15.17 -12.39
N LEU A 74 0.70 -14.54 -13.03
CA LEU A 74 -0.71 -14.94 -13.01
C LEU A 74 -1.22 -14.93 -14.44
N ASP A 75 -1.59 -16.09 -14.96
CA ASP A 75 -1.95 -16.29 -16.36
C ASP A 75 -0.88 -15.74 -17.33
N SER A 76 -1.23 -14.77 -18.17
CA SER A 76 -0.33 -14.10 -19.10
C SER A 76 0.34 -12.86 -18.52
N MET A 77 0.01 -12.47 -17.27
CA MET A 77 0.51 -11.27 -16.62
C MET A 77 1.82 -11.53 -15.86
N VAL A 78 2.60 -10.49 -15.74
CA VAL A 78 3.80 -10.41 -14.88
C VAL A 78 3.61 -9.23 -13.94
N LEU A 79 3.18 -9.52 -12.71
CA LEU A 79 2.74 -8.54 -11.75
C LEU A 79 3.88 -8.12 -10.82
N VAL A 80 4.03 -6.82 -10.67
CA VAL A 80 4.93 -6.16 -9.72
C VAL A 80 4.14 -5.26 -8.76
N ASP A 81 4.82 -4.70 -7.78
CA ASP A 81 4.26 -3.76 -6.80
C ASP A 81 3.49 -2.62 -7.49
N GLY A 82 2.27 -2.39 -7.04
CA GLY A 82 1.41 -1.33 -7.57
C GLY A 82 1.91 0.08 -7.32
N GLY A 83 2.86 0.25 -6.39
CA GLY A 83 3.51 1.53 -6.13
C GLY A 83 4.27 2.11 -7.32
N THR A 84 4.55 1.31 -8.34
CA THR A 84 5.14 1.77 -9.61
C THR A 84 4.16 2.60 -10.45
N ILE A 85 2.86 2.43 -10.26
CA ILE A 85 1.81 3.10 -11.05
C ILE A 85 0.80 3.86 -10.18
N ASN A 86 0.44 3.33 -9.01
CA ASN A 86 -0.59 3.90 -8.13
C ASN A 86 -0.32 3.58 -6.66
N ASN A 87 0.59 4.31 -6.04
CA ASN A 87 1.04 4.06 -4.66
C ASN A 87 0.11 4.67 -3.57
N PHE A 88 -0.90 5.42 -3.96
CA PHE A 88 -1.89 6.02 -3.08
C PHE A 88 -3.28 5.88 -3.70
N PRO A 89 -3.88 4.67 -3.73
CA PRO A 89 -4.96 4.29 -4.63
C PRO A 89 -6.35 4.74 -4.17
N VAL A 90 -6.55 6.04 -3.93
CA VAL A 90 -7.82 6.67 -3.58
C VAL A 90 -8.89 6.45 -4.65
N ASN A 91 -8.49 6.53 -5.92
CA ASN A 91 -9.36 6.24 -7.06
C ASN A 91 -9.93 4.81 -7.03
N VAL A 92 -9.19 3.83 -6.52
CA VAL A 92 -9.67 2.45 -6.34
C VAL A 92 -10.75 2.40 -5.26
N ALA A 93 -10.49 3.00 -4.10
CA ALA A 93 -11.49 3.07 -3.02
C ALA A 93 -12.79 3.76 -3.47
N LYS A 94 -12.68 4.84 -4.28
CA LYS A 94 -13.86 5.51 -4.86
C LYS A 94 -14.61 4.61 -5.84
N ARG A 95 -13.92 3.85 -6.68
CA ARG A 95 -14.57 2.85 -7.56
C ARG A 95 -15.27 1.74 -6.77
N MET A 96 -14.81 1.44 -5.56
CA MET A 96 -15.46 0.52 -4.63
C MET A 96 -16.70 1.12 -3.94
N GLY A 97 -17.01 2.39 -4.18
CA GLY A 97 -18.19 3.09 -3.64
C GLY A 97 -17.94 3.85 -2.34
N ALA A 98 -16.69 4.15 -1.99
CA ALA A 98 -16.41 4.98 -0.83
C ALA A 98 -16.82 6.43 -1.07
N ASP A 99 -17.69 6.96 -0.20
CA ASP A 99 -18.14 8.37 -0.22
C ASP A 99 -17.12 9.29 0.47
N ILE A 100 -16.36 8.76 1.43
CA ILE A 100 -15.39 9.49 2.24
C ILE A 100 -14.08 8.73 2.24
N ILE A 101 -13.01 9.45 1.97
CA ILE A 101 -11.65 8.88 1.88
C ILE A 101 -10.78 9.40 3.03
N ILE A 102 -10.29 8.48 3.84
CA ILE A 102 -9.20 8.71 4.77
C ILE A 102 -7.93 8.12 4.14
N GLY A 103 -7.06 8.98 3.63
CA GLY A 103 -5.84 8.57 2.96
C GLY A 103 -4.65 8.59 3.92
N ILE A 104 -4.00 7.43 4.10
CA ILE A 104 -2.78 7.31 4.91
C ILE A 104 -1.60 7.14 3.97
N ASP A 105 -0.73 8.13 3.94
CA ASP A 105 0.43 8.17 3.06
C ASP A 105 1.71 7.83 3.83
N VAL A 106 2.33 6.74 3.42
CA VAL A 106 3.60 6.22 3.95
C VAL A 106 4.73 6.29 2.92
N GLN A 107 4.55 7.05 1.84
CA GLN A 107 5.60 7.22 0.84
C GLN A 107 6.72 8.10 1.37
N SER A 108 7.97 7.78 0.99
CA SER A 108 9.11 8.66 1.22
C SER A 108 9.03 9.90 0.32
N ASN A 109 9.55 11.02 0.80
CA ASN A 109 9.75 12.19 -0.05
C ASN A 109 10.79 11.91 -1.13
N LEU A 110 10.75 12.69 -2.22
CA LEU A 110 11.81 12.64 -3.23
C LEU A 110 13.15 13.03 -2.59
N LYS A 111 14.18 12.25 -2.87
CA LYS A 111 15.52 12.47 -2.35
C LYS A 111 16.22 13.60 -3.10
N PRO A 112 17.00 14.44 -2.42
CA PRO A 112 17.88 15.39 -3.07
C PRO A 112 19.05 14.67 -3.77
N SER A 113 19.71 15.34 -4.70
CA SER A 113 20.81 14.77 -5.49
C SER A 113 21.94 14.17 -4.64
N SER A 114 22.17 14.72 -3.45
CA SER A 114 23.18 14.23 -2.49
C SER A 114 22.87 12.87 -1.86
N GLU A 115 21.64 12.39 -1.99
CA GLU A 115 21.19 11.10 -1.44
C GLU A 115 20.91 10.05 -2.51
N LEU A 116 21.16 10.36 -3.78
CA LEU A 116 20.97 9.46 -4.93
C LEU A 116 22.30 8.81 -5.33
N GLU A 117 22.93 8.09 -4.40
CA GLU A 117 24.25 7.52 -4.59
C GLU A 117 24.24 6.07 -5.09
N SER A 118 23.26 5.28 -4.62
CA SER A 118 23.17 3.87 -4.98
C SER A 118 22.18 3.60 -6.11
N THR A 119 22.36 2.48 -6.82
CA THR A 119 21.38 2.00 -7.82
C THR A 119 19.99 1.81 -7.20
N GLY A 120 19.93 1.39 -5.94
CA GLY A 120 18.67 1.25 -5.20
C GLY A 120 17.97 2.59 -4.96
N ASP A 121 18.72 3.63 -4.61
CA ASP A 121 18.17 4.99 -4.41
C ASP A 121 17.63 5.54 -5.72
N ILE A 122 18.38 5.38 -6.81
CA ILE A 122 17.97 5.84 -8.14
C ILE A 122 16.71 5.09 -8.60
N LEU A 123 16.67 3.77 -8.44
CA LEU A 123 15.49 2.97 -8.82
C LEU A 123 14.27 3.37 -8.00
N GLY A 124 14.41 3.52 -6.68
CA GLY A 124 13.34 3.98 -5.80
C GLY A 124 12.82 5.36 -6.18
N GLN A 125 13.72 6.29 -6.52
CA GLN A 125 13.35 7.63 -6.99
C GLN A 125 12.57 7.58 -8.31
N LEU A 126 13.02 6.74 -9.27
CA LEU A 126 12.32 6.58 -10.55
C LEU A 126 10.91 6.01 -10.33
N ILE A 127 10.74 5.03 -9.46
CA ILE A 127 9.43 4.47 -9.10
C ILE A 127 8.52 5.57 -8.53
N ASN A 128 9.01 6.37 -7.59
CA ASN A 128 8.24 7.48 -7.01
C ASN A 128 7.84 8.52 -8.05
N LEU A 129 8.72 8.82 -9.01
CA LEU A 129 8.43 9.79 -10.07
C LEU A 129 7.40 9.26 -11.08
N MET A 130 7.41 7.95 -11.39
CA MET A 130 6.47 7.36 -12.33
C MET A 130 5.02 7.47 -11.86
N GLY A 131 4.76 7.33 -10.57
CA GLY A 131 3.42 7.42 -9.97
C GLY A 131 2.96 8.84 -9.60
N GLN A 132 3.76 9.88 -9.84
CA GLN A 132 3.53 11.22 -9.29
C GLN A 132 2.21 11.85 -9.75
N ASP A 133 1.88 11.79 -11.02
CA ASP A 133 0.64 12.39 -11.56
C ASP A 133 -0.61 11.73 -10.96
N MET A 134 -0.60 10.42 -10.80
CA MET A 134 -1.69 9.69 -10.17
C MET A 134 -1.79 10.01 -8.69
N TYR A 135 -0.65 10.09 -8.00
CA TYR A 135 -0.60 10.47 -6.59
C TYR A 135 -1.22 11.87 -6.36
N GLU A 136 -0.84 12.87 -7.16
CA GLU A 136 -1.37 14.23 -7.03
C GLU A 136 -2.88 14.30 -7.30
N LYS A 137 -3.37 13.53 -8.27
CA LYS A 137 -4.80 13.40 -8.52
C LYS A 137 -5.52 12.79 -7.32
N ASN A 138 -5.03 11.67 -6.82
CA ASN A 138 -5.60 10.96 -5.68
C ASN A 138 -5.55 11.79 -4.39
N LEU A 139 -4.49 12.57 -4.19
CA LEU A 139 -4.36 13.48 -3.06
C LEU A 139 -5.48 14.54 -3.05
N ARG A 140 -5.79 15.13 -4.20
CA ARG A 140 -6.91 16.11 -4.32
C ARG A 140 -8.28 15.51 -4.04
N GLU A 141 -8.42 14.19 -4.17
CA GLU A 141 -9.67 13.47 -3.94
C GLU A 141 -9.77 12.84 -2.53
N THR A 142 -8.82 13.15 -1.66
CA THR A 142 -8.74 12.65 -0.28
C THR A 142 -9.40 13.65 0.67
N ASP A 143 -10.34 13.20 1.49
CA ASP A 143 -11.06 14.06 2.46
C ASP A 143 -10.24 14.32 3.71
N ILE A 144 -9.62 13.29 4.28
CA ILE A 144 -8.70 13.41 5.43
C ILE A 144 -7.36 12.78 5.04
N TYR A 145 -6.33 13.61 4.99
CA TYR A 145 -4.98 13.18 4.61
C TYR A 145 -4.07 13.05 5.83
N ILE A 146 -3.46 11.87 5.98
CA ILE A 146 -2.54 11.55 7.07
C ILE A 146 -1.17 11.21 6.49
N LYS A 147 -0.24 12.16 6.53
CA LYS A 147 1.15 11.92 6.13
C LYS A 147 1.96 11.37 7.29
N VAL A 148 2.52 10.19 7.12
CA VAL A 148 3.45 9.59 8.07
C VAL A 148 4.88 9.92 7.66
N ASN A 149 5.68 10.43 8.59
CA ASN A 149 7.10 10.64 8.33
C ASN A 149 7.83 9.29 8.36
N VAL A 150 8.36 8.89 7.22
CA VAL A 150 9.15 7.66 7.05
C VAL A 150 10.64 7.94 6.80
N ASP A 151 11.09 9.18 6.95
CA ASP A 151 12.49 9.57 6.72
C ASP A 151 13.46 8.72 7.54
N GLY A 152 14.52 8.27 6.89
CA GLY A 152 15.52 7.38 7.46
C GLY A 152 15.15 5.88 7.40
N TYR A 153 13.99 5.55 6.86
CA TYR A 153 13.53 4.17 6.70
C TYR A 153 13.13 3.87 5.24
N SER A 154 13.11 2.59 4.92
CA SER A 154 12.68 2.09 3.62
C SER A 154 11.80 0.85 3.78
N ALA A 155 11.23 0.35 2.69
CA ALA A 155 10.48 -0.90 2.66
C ALA A 155 11.31 -2.13 3.12
N ALA A 156 12.62 -2.02 3.26
CA ALA A 156 13.53 -3.05 3.78
C ALA A 156 13.91 -2.88 5.27
N SER A 157 13.31 -1.92 5.97
CA SER A 157 13.62 -1.60 7.37
C SER A 157 12.83 -2.49 8.34
N PHE A 158 13.25 -3.74 8.50
CA PHE A 158 12.57 -4.78 9.31
C PHE A 158 13.18 -5.04 10.70
N THR A 159 14.03 -4.16 11.21
CA THR A 159 14.50 -4.30 12.60
C THR A 159 13.37 -3.94 13.59
N GLN A 160 13.34 -4.56 14.77
CA GLN A 160 12.31 -4.27 15.78
C GLN A 160 12.27 -2.77 16.12
N SER A 161 13.42 -2.13 16.29
CA SER A 161 13.51 -0.69 16.55
C SER A 161 12.93 0.17 15.43
N ALA A 162 13.15 -0.21 14.15
CA ALA A 162 12.57 0.49 13.01
C ALA A 162 11.04 0.35 13.00
N ILE A 163 10.54 -0.87 13.22
CA ILE A 163 9.10 -1.16 13.30
C ILE A 163 8.44 -0.34 14.40
N ASP A 164 8.99 -0.37 15.62
CA ASP A 164 8.46 0.39 16.77
C ASP A 164 8.42 1.89 16.49
N THR A 165 9.48 2.42 15.88
CA THR A 165 9.56 3.84 15.51
C THR A 165 8.53 4.21 14.46
N LEU A 166 8.36 3.40 13.42
CA LEU A 166 7.38 3.67 12.36
C LEU A 166 5.94 3.58 12.87
N ILE A 167 5.65 2.63 13.76
CA ILE A 167 4.34 2.54 14.45
C ILE A 167 4.08 3.81 15.28
N LEU A 168 5.06 4.27 16.04
CA LEU A 168 4.94 5.50 16.83
C LEU A 168 4.67 6.72 15.94
N ARG A 169 5.43 6.88 14.86
CA ARG A 169 5.22 7.97 13.89
C ARG A 169 3.84 7.93 13.24
N GLY A 170 3.34 6.73 12.93
CA GLY A 170 1.97 6.55 12.43
C GLY A 170 0.91 7.00 13.44
N LYS A 171 1.07 6.61 14.71
CA LYS A 171 0.18 7.06 15.80
C LYS A 171 0.20 8.57 15.97
N GLU A 172 1.37 9.19 15.94
CA GLU A 172 1.54 10.65 16.05
C GLU A 172 0.88 11.38 14.87
N ALA A 173 1.08 10.89 13.64
CA ALA A 173 0.46 11.45 12.45
C ALA A 173 -1.07 11.39 12.51
N ALA A 174 -1.63 10.24 12.89
CA ALA A 174 -3.07 10.06 13.05
C ALA A 174 -3.64 10.95 14.19
N SER A 175 -2.90 11.10 15.28
CA SER A 175 -3.31 11.93 16.43
C SER A 175 -3.47 13.41 16.05
N LYS A 176 -2.68 13.91 15.12
CA LYS A 176 -2.81 15.29 14.61
C LYS A 176 -4.12 15.52 13.86
N GLN A 177 -4.68 14.48 13.24
CA GLN A 177 -5.95 14.52 12.51
C GLN A 177 -7.15 14.11 13.38
N LEU A 178 -6.93 13.80 14.66
CA LEU A 178 -7.99 13.37 15.57
C LEU A 178 -9.18 14.35 15.69
N PRO A 179 -8.98 15.68 15.68
CA PRO A 179 -10.09 16.64 15.68
C PRO A 179 -11.00 16.46 14.45
N GLU A 180 -10.43 16.35 13.26
CA GLU A 180 -11.19 16.17 12.01
C GLU A 180 -11.88 14.81 11.96
N LEU A 181 -11.22 13.75 12.41
CA LEU A 181 -11.81 12.41 12.52
C LEU A 181 -13.00 12.38 13.50
N LYS A 182 -12.93 13.14 14.60
CA LYS A 182 -14.05 13.28 15.53
C LYS A 182 -15.24 14.02 14.92
N VAL A 183 -15.00 15.10 14.18
CA VAL A 183 -16.04 15.83 13.45
C VAL A 183 -16.70 14.91 12.43
N LEU A 184 -15.92 14.19 11.65
CA LEU A 184 -16.43 13.21 10.68
C LEU A 184 -17.30 12.14 11.37
N LYS A 185 -16.82 11.58 12.48
CA LYS A 185 -17.59 10.60 13.27
C LYS A 185 -18.96 11.14 13.70
N GLN A 186 -19.04 12.40 14.14
CA GLN A 186 -20.29 13.05 14.52
C GLN A 186 -21.22 13.26 13.31
N GLN A 187 -20.67 13.70 12.18
CA GLN A 187 -21.43 13.90 10.94
C GLN A 187 -22.05 12.60 10.41
N LEU A 188 -21.35 11.47 10.58
CA LEU A 188 -21.85 10.16 10.19
C LEU A 188 -22.84 9.55 11.20
N GLY A 189 -23.15 10.23 12.29
CA GLY A 189 -24.07 9.73 13.34
C GLY A 189 -23.53 8.49 14.06
N LEU A 190 -22.23 8.22 13.97
CA LEU A 190 -21.58 7.14 14.70
C LEU A 190 -21.47 7.53 16.17
N LEU A 191 -22.50 7.19 16.95
CA LEU A 191 -22.61 7.49 18.38
C LEU A 191 -21.41 6.94 19.15
N GLU A 192 -20.97 7.71 20.15
CA GLU A 192 -20.06 7.26 21.20
C GLU A 192 -20.73 6.16 22.03
N ASN A 193 -20.69 4.95 21.57
CA ASN A 193 -21.00 3.78 22.38
C ASN A 193 -19.75 2.92 22.48
N VAL A 194 -18.83 3.35 23.32
CA VAL A 194 -17.99 2.42 24.08
C VAL A 194 -17.68 3.07 25.43
N SER A 195 -18.60 2.91 26.37
CA SER A 195 -18.21 2.79 27.76
C SER A 195 -17.78 1.35 27.97
N VAL A 196 -16.52 1.12 28.18
CA VAL A 196 -15.98 -0.07 28.84
C VAL A 196 -15.40 0.36 30.14
#